data_5ff65dd2471346aae75605d5353430d6
#
_entry.id   5ff65dd2471346aae75605d5353430d6
#
_cell.length_a   1.000
_cell.length_b   1.000
_cell.length_c   1.000
_cell.angle_alpha   90.00
_cell.angle_beta   90.00
_cell.angle_gamma   90.00
#
_symmetry.space_group_name_H-M   'P 1'
#
loop_
_entity.id
_entity.type
_entity.pdbx_description
1 polymer ?
#
loop_
_entity_poly.entity_id
_entity_poly.type
_entity_poly.pdbx_seq_one_letter_code
_entity_poly.pdbx_strand_id
1 'polypeptide(L)'
;MNFIPSYIKLLHNGELYRRAELAYNNLNACTSCPRDCKVDRKNGELGICASGHLPIVSSYTPHFGEEPVLSGTRGAGNIFFGNCNLKCVYCQNFEISQNPKAEKNNEVSHKRLAEIMIELQNKNCHNIGLVSPTHFSATILKSIYLAAENGLNLPIIYNTNGYDSVEMLKLYDGVVDIYLPDFKYGSSEYAKKYSLVDNYFEKTKEAIKEMFRQVGDELVYEGDVVVRGLIIRHLILPNDLSETEKVFKFISEELSPNVHISLMSQYYPTNKAHKDILINRTLRESEFERALDLLDKYGLQNGWTQEMESAETYRPEFNADRINPFNN
;
A
#
# COMPACT_ATOMS: atom_id res chain seq x y z
N MET A 1 5.18 -6.78 -27.13
CA MET A 1 5.34 -8.02 -26.31
C MET A 1 4.34 -7.89 -25.19
N ASN A 2 3.53 -8.88 -24.92
CA ASN A 2 2.64 -8.79 -23.75
C ASN A 2 3.48 -9.06 -22.49
N PHE A 3 3.39 -8.19 -21.51
CA PHE A 3 4.05 -8.39 -20.22
C PHE A 3 3.56 -9.70 -19.59
N ILE A 4 4.49 -10.47 -19.04
CA ILE A 4 4.18 -11.68 -18.28
C ILE A 4 4.46 -11.38 -16.80
N PRO A 5 3.44 -11.41 -15.91
CA PRO A 5 3.64 -11.17 -14.48
C PRO A 5 4.69 -12.10 -13.88
N SER A 6 5.50 -11.56 -12.99
CA SER A 6 6.67 -12.26 -12.45
C SER A 6 6.32 -13.55 -11.72
N TYR A 7 5.15 -13.62 -11.07
CA TYR A 7 4.68 -14.80 -10.34
C TYR A 7 4.37 -16.01 -11.24
N ILE A 8 4.16 -15.84 -12.54
CA ILE A 8 3.90 -16.94 -13.48
C ILE A 8 5.09 -17.91 -13.53
N LYS A 9 6.32 -17.38 -13.52
CA LYS A 9 7.52 -18.22 -13.43
C LYS A 9 7.57 -19.00 -12.12
N LEU A 10 7.21 -18.37 -11.02
CA LEU A 10 7.18 -19.02 -9.69
C LEU A 10 6.06 -20.06 -9.57
N LEU A 11 4.94 -19.86 -10.29
CA LEU A 11 3.87 -20.85 -10.38
C LEU A 11 4.37 -22.12 -11.07
N HIS A 12 4.99 -21.98 -12.25
CA HIS A 12 5.43 -23.11 -13.05
C HIS A 12 6.51 -23.98 -12.40
N ASN A 13 7.36 -23.39 -11.55
CA ASN A 13 8.42 -24.13 -10.85
C ASN A 13 8.02 -24.57 -9.42
N GLY A 14 6.77 -24.35 -9.00
CA GLY A 14 6.24 -24.72 -7.68
C GLY A 14 6.68 -23.80 -6.53
N GLU A 15 7.49 -22.79 -6.81
CA GLU A 15 8.02 -21.87 -5.79
C GLU A 15 6.93 -20.96 -5.20
N LEU A 16 5.93 -20.55 -6.00
CA LEU A 16 4.82 -19.74 -5.54
C LEU A 16 4.01 -20.47 -4.45
N TYR A 17 3.72 -21.75 -4.63
CA TYR A 17 3.05 -22.59 -3.64
C TYR A 17 3.89 -22.68 -2.36
N ARG A 18 5.17 -23.03 -2.49
CA ARG A 18 6.09 -23.15 -1.33
C ARG A 18 6.14 -21.87 -0.50
N ARG A 19 6.25 -20.71 -1.14
CA ARG A 19 6.27 -19.42 -0.44
C ARG A 19 4.93 -19.07 0.18
N ALA A 20 3.80 -19.40 -0.47
CA ALA A 20 2.47 -19.22 0.08
C ALA A 20 2.27 -20.02 1.39
N GLU A 21 2.74 -21.27 1.42
CA GLU A 21 2.67 -22.10 2.64
C GLU A 21 3.61 -21.59 3.74
N LEU A 22 4.83 -21.15 3.41
CA LEU A 22 5.76 -20.55 4.39
C LEU A 22 5.15 -19.27 4.99
N ALA A 23 4.61 -18.38 4.16
CA ALA A 23 3.95 -17.17 4.61
C ALA A 23 2.75 -17.48 5.51
N TYR A 24 1.91 -18.43 5.12
CA TYR A 24 0.74 -18.82 5.90
C TYR A 24 1.10 -19.46 7.25
N ASN A 25 2.23 -20.18 7.32
CA ASN A 25 2.73 -20.76 8.56
C ASN A 25 3.27 -19.71 9.54
N ASN A 26 3.67 -18.53 9.05
CA ASN A 26 4.03 -17.39 9.90
C ASN A 26 2.89 -16.97 10.84
N LEU A 27 1.63 -17.26 10.50
CA LEU A 27 0.46 -16.91 11.30
C LEU A 27 0.33 -17.70 12.62
N ASN A 28 1.10 -18.77 12.82
CA ASN A 28 1.14 -19.50 14.09
C ASN A 28 1.84 -18.68 15.21
N ALA A 29 2.73 -17.74 14.82
CA ALA A 29 3.35 -16.77 15.71
C ALA A 29 3.62 -15.51 14.87
N CYS A 30 2.58 -14.70 14.65
CA CYS A 30 2.51 -13.68 13.62
C CYS A 30 3.65 -12.65 13.66
N THR A 31 4.44 -12.62 12.58
CA THR A 31 5.48 -11.63 12.28
C THR A 31 5.28 -10.97 10.89
N SER A 32 4.03 -10.95 10.39
CA SER A 32 3.70 -10.43 9.05
C SER A 32 4.02 -8.95 8.87
N CYS A 33 4.17 -8.19 9.95
CA CYS A 33 4.59 -6.79 9.93
C CYS A 33 5.51 -6.49 11.12
N PRO A 34 6.21 -5.33 11.16
CA PRO A 34 7.13 -4.97 12.25
C PRO A 34 6.50 -4.77 13.63
N ARG A 35 5.17 -4.91 13.78
CA ARG A 35 4.51 -5.01 15.09
C ARG A 35 4.95 -6.26 15.86
N ASP A 36 5.35 -7.30 15.15
CA ASP A 36 5.90 -8.54 15.71
C ASP A 36 5.09 -9.11 16.88
N CYS A 37 3.76 -9.19 16.71
CA CYS A 37 2.81 -9.49 17.79
C CYS A 37 2.95 -10.92 18.36
N LYS A 38 3.50 -11.88 17.60
CA LYS A 38 3.66 -13.30 17.96
C LYS A 38 2.35 -14.03 18.32
N VAL A 39 1.20 -13.45 18.03
CA VAL A 39 -0.11 -14.08 18.27
C VAL A 39 -0.35 -15.23 17.30
N ASP A 40 -1.05 -16.27 17.76
CA ASP A 40 -1.50 -17.39 16.92
C ASP A 40 -2.82 -17.04 16.22
N ARG A 41 -2.71 -16.42 15.04
CA ARG A 41 -3.88 -15.99 14.25
C ARG A 41 -4.67 -17.17 13.69
N LYS A 42 -4.06 -18.36 13.52
CA LYS A 42 -4.76 -19.55 13.05
C LYS A 42 -5.72 -20.10 14.09
N ASN A 43 -5.37 -19.95 15.38
CA ASN A 43 -6.20 -20.34 16.51
C ASN A 43 -7.07 -19.18 17.06
N GLY A 44 -7.22 -18.08 16.29
CA GLY A 44 -8.15 -17.01 16.60
C GLY A 44 -7.61 -15.90 17.49
N GLU A 45 -6.31 -15.90 17.84
CA GLU A 45 -5.71 -14.76 18.53
C GLU A 45 -5.58 -13.56 17.61
N LEU A 46 -5.80 -12.37 18.16
CA LEU A 46 -5.76 -11.11 17.42
C LEU A 46 -4.64 -10.21 17.94
N GLY A 47 -3.80 -9.72 17.02
CA GLY A 47 -2.81 -8.68 17.32
C GLY A 47 -3.38 -7.26 17.22
N ILE A 48 -2.49 -6.26 17.18
CA ILE A 48 -2.84 -4.82 17.10
C ILE A 48 -3.72 -4.51 15.88
N CYS A 49 -3.51 -5.22 14.76
CA CYS A 49 -4.32 -5.04 13.55
C CYS A 49 -5.75 -5.58 13.68
N ALA A 50 -6.07 -6.33 14.73
CA ALA A 50 -7.37 -6.98 14.97
C ALA A 50 -7.81 -7.91 13.82
N SER A 51 -6.86 -8.60 13.16
CA SER A 51 -7.12 -9.45 11.99
C SER A 51 -6.77 -10.91 12.29
N GLY A 52 -7.67 -11.82 11.91
CA GLY A 52 -7.49 -13.27 11.96
C GLY A 52 -6.66 -13.81 10.79
N HIS A 53 -6.80 -15.09 10.48
CA HIS A 53 -6.10 -15.75 9.38
C HIS A 53 -6.81 -15.62 8.03
N LEU A 54 -8.07 -15.19 8.01
CA LEU A 54 -8.81 -14.92 6.77
C LEU A 54 -8.68 -13.44 6.39
N PRO A 55 -8.55 -13.12 5.09
CA PRO A 55 -8.52 -11.73 4.65
C PRO A 55 -9.90 -11.09 4.79
N ILE A 56 -9.90 -9.79 5.13
CA ILE A 56 -11.11 -8.97 5.17
C ILE A 56 -11.08 -8.08 3.93
N VAL A 57 -12.06 -8.22 3.05
CA VAL A 57 -12.21 -7.41 1.84
C VAL A 57 -13.36 -6.43 2.04
N SER A 58 -13.03 -5.16 2.29
CA SER A 58 -14.02 -4.10 2.53
C SER A 58 -14.69 -3.63 1.25
N SER A 59 -13.93 -3.59 0.14
CA SER A 59 -14.39 -3.20 -1.19
C SER A 59 -13.43 -3.73 -2.26
N TYR A 60 -13.92 -3.93 -3.50
CA TYR A 60 -13.09 -4.18 -4.67
C TYR A 60 -13.76 -3.62 -5.94
N THR A 61 -13.00 -2.83 -6.69
CA THR A 61 -13.55 -2.10 -7.84
C THR A 61 -12.45 -1.67 -8.82
N PRO A 62 -12.74 -1.49 -10.12
CA PRO A 62 -11.88 -0.70 -10.99
C PRO A 62 -11.79 0.72 -10.43
N HIS A 63 -10.58 1.18 -10.11
CA HIS A 63 -10.32 2.48 -9.50
C HIS A 63 -9.50 3.36 -10.43
N PHE A 64 -9.92 4.63 -10.60
CA PHE A 64 -9.33 5.60 -11.52
C PHE A 64 -8.57 6.72 -10.82
N GLY A 65 -8.48 6.69 -9.50
CA GLY A 65 -7.83 7.71 -8.67
C GLY A 65 -6.42 7.34 -8.17
N GLU A 66 -5.81 6.24 -8.67
CA GLU A 66 -4.37 5.99 -8.45
C GLU A 66 -3.55 6.85 -9.42
N GLU A 67 -2.22 6.80 -9.34
CA GLU A 67 -1.33 7.45 -10.28
C GLU A 67 -1.77 7.17 -11.73
N PRO A 68 -1.75 8.17 -12.63
CA PRO A 68 -2.27 8.01 -14.00
C PRO A 68 -1.69 6.80 -14.74
N VAL A 69 -0.41 6.50 -14.51
CA VAL A 69 0.30 5.37 -15.11
C VAL A 69 -0.10 4.00 -14.54
N LEU A 70 -0.83 3.95 -13.42
CA LEU A 70 -1.36 2.72 -12.82
C LEU A 70 -2.83 2.52 -13.19
N SER A 71 -3.62 3.59 -13.18
CA SER A 71 -5.06 3.56 -13.51
C SER A 71 -5.30 3.44 -15.02
N GLY A 72 -4.52 4.15 -15.83
CA GLY A 72 -4.72 4.19 -17.27
C GLY A 72 -6.18 4.43 -17.66
N THR A 73 -6.61 3.84 -18.77
CA THR A 73 -7.97 4.01 -19.30
C THR A 73 -8.99 3.00 -18.76
N ARG A 74 -8.53 1.91 -18.11
CA ARG A 74 -9.41 0.81 -17.64
C ARG A 74 -9.46 0.67 -16.13
N GLY A 75 -8.71 1.52 -15.40
CA GLY A 75 -8.62 1.53 -13.95
C GLY A 75 -7.66 0.48 -13.37
N ALA A 76 -7.17 0.75 -12.18
CA ALA A 76 -6.51 -0.23 -11.33
C ALA A 76 -7.55 -1.13 -10.66
N GLY A 77 -7.36 -2.45 -10.68
CA GLY A 77 -8.27 -3.39 -10.02
C GLY A 77 -8.01 -3.42 -8.51
N ASN A 78 -8.48 -2.41 -7.79
CA ASN A 78 -8.18 -2.24 -6.37
C ASN A 78 -9.01 -3.14 -5.47
N ILE A 79 -8.34 -3.78 -4.51
CA ILE A 79 -8.93 -4.55 -3.42
C ILE A 79 -8.56 -3.85 -2.11
N PHE A 80 -9.54 -3.25 -1.45
CA PHE A 80 -9.38 -2.53 -0.19
C PHE A 80 -9.56 -3.48 0.98
N PHE A 81 -8.46 -3.71 1.72
CA PHE A 81 -8.49 -4.58 2.89
C PHE A 81 -8.97 -3.84 4.13
N GLY A 82 -9.85 -4.50 4.88
CA GLY A 82 -10.32 -4.00 6.18
C GLY A 82 -9.25 -4.11 7.26
N ASN A 83 -9.36 -3.28 8.30
CA ASN A 83 -8.35 -3.12 9.35
C ASN A 83 -7.02 -2.55 8.84
N CYS A 84 -6.03 -2.38 9.73
CA CYS A 84 -4.69 -1.91 9.36
C CYS A 84 -3.71 -2.18 10.51
N ASN A 85 -2.44 -2.39 10.18
CA ASN A 85 -1.34 -2.48 11.15
C ASN A 85 -0.91 -1.11 11.72
N LEU A 86 -1.29 0.00 11.07
CA LEU A 86 -1.20 1.37 11.60
C LEU A 86 -2.54 1.86 12.12
N LYS A 87 -2.52 2.94 12.95
CA LYS A 87 -3.73 3.58 13.49
C LYS A 87 -3.66 5.09 13.31
N CYS A 88 -3.41 5.52 12.05
CA CYS A 88 -3.25 6.92 11.71
C CYS A 88 -4.46 7.76 12.12
N VAL A 89 -4.24 8.83 12.87
CA VAL A 89 -5.32 9.71 13.36
C VAL A 89 -5.97 10.52 12.24
N TYR A 90 -5.30 10.63 11.08
CA TYR A 90 -5.76 11.31 9.87
C TYR A 90 -6.08 10.34 8.72
N CYS A 91 -6.35 9.06 9.02
CA CYS A 91 -6.60 8.06 8.00
C CYS A 91 -7.85 8.40 7.19
N GLN A 92 -7.72 8.57 5.87
CA GLN A 92 -8.87 8.80 4.97
C GLN A 92 -9.78 7.56 4.92
N ASN A 93 -9.19 6.36 4.98
CA ASN A 93 -9.90 5.09 4.98
C ASN A 93 -10.25 4.62 6.42
N PHE A 94 -10.46 5.54 7.39
CA PHE A 94 -10.66 5.16 8.79
C PHE A 94 -11.90 4.28 9.00
N GLU A 95 -12.93 4.43 8.20
CA GLU A 95 -14.16 3.65 8.27
C GLU A 95 -13.91 2.15 8.15
N ILE A 96 -13.00 1.74 7.26
CA ILE A 96 -12.65 0.34 7.05
C ILE A 96 -11.38 -0.08 7.80
N SER A 97 -10.45 0.83 8.05
CA SER A 97 -9.15 0.50 8.66
C SER A 97 -9.16 0.47 10.18
N GLN A 98 -10.15 1.11 10.84
CA GLN A 98 -10.20 1.27 12.28
C GLN A 98 -11.53 0.86 12.92
N ASN A 99 -12.34 0.09 12.22
CA ASN A 99 -13.64 -0.42 12.71
C ASN A 99 -13.71 -1.96 12.64
N PRO A 100 -12.90 -2.68 13.43
CA PRO A 100 -12.77 -4.13 13.32
C PRO A 100 -14.07 -4.91 13.58
N LYS A 101 -15.00 -4.35 14.35
CA LYS A 101 -16.30 -5.00 14.60
C LYS A 101 -17.19 -5.03 13.35
N ALA A 102 -17.26 -3.92 12.61
CA ALA A 102 -18.02 -3.86 11.36
C ALA A 102 -17.32 -4.67 10.26
N GLU A 103 -15.98 -4.58 10.18
CA GLU A 103 -15.20 -5.23 9.16
C GLU A 103 -15.16 -6.76 9.28
N LYS A 104 -15.39 -7.33 10.46
CA LYS A 104 -15.41 -8.79 10.63
C LYS A 104 -16.40 -9.50 9.70
N ASN A 105 -17.50 -8.86 9.33
CA ASN A 105 -18.50 -9.42 8.42
C ASN A 105 -18.01 -9.50 6.95
N ASN A 106 -16.88 -8.87 6.63
CA ASN A 106 -16.26 -8.85 5.30
C ASN A 106 -15.10 -9.86 5.19
N GLU A 107 -14.96 -10.77 6.16
CA GLU A 107 -14.02 -11.89 6.05
C GLU A 107 -14.40 -12.78 4.87
N VAL A 108 -13.41 -13.13 4.04
CA VAL A 108 -13.59 -14.01 2.88
C VAL A 108 -12.57 -15.16 2.92
N SER A 109 -12.89 -16.27 2.26
CA SER A 109 -11.92 -17.36 2.10
C SER A 109 -10.79 -16.96 1.14
N HIS A 110 -9.64 -17.64 1.21
CA HIS A 110 -8.55 -17.47 0.24
C HIS A 110 -9.01 -17.70 -1.19
N LYS A 111 -9.90 -18.68 -1.39
CA LYS A 111 -10.51 -18.95 -2.70
C LYS A 111 -11.35 -17.77 -3.17
N ARG A 112 -12.17 -17.18 -2.27
CA ARG A 112 -13.00 -16.01 -2.64
C ARG A 112 -12.14 -14.81 -3.01
N LEU A 113 -11.04 -14.56 -2.28
CA LEU A 113 -10.10 -13.48 -2.65
C LEU A 113 -9.44 -13.75 -4.01
N ALA A 114 -9.11 -15.00 -4.32
CA ALA A 114 -8.61 -15.38 -5.64
C ALA A 114 -9.66 -15.14 -6.74
N GLU A 115 -10.93 -15.50 -6.51
CA GLU A 115 -12.04 -15.22 -7.42
C GLU A 115 -12.23 -13.72 -7.66
N ILE A 116 -12.11 -12.89 -6.63
CA ILE A 116 -12.17 -11.42 -6.74
C ILE A 116 -11.07 -10.88 -7.68
N MET A 117 -9.85 -11.42 -7.60
CA MET A 117 -8.77 -11.03 -8.52
C MET A 117 -9.12 -11.37 -9.97
N ILE A 118 -9.71 -12.55 -10.21
CA ILE A 118 -10.19 -12.96 -11.55
C ILE A 118 -11.37 -12.10 -12.03
N GLU A 119 -12.29 -11.73 -11.13
CA GLU A 119 -13.38 -10.82 -11.48
C GLU A 119 -12.88 -9.45 -11.94
N LEU A 120 -11.86 -8.88 -11.26
CA LEU A 120 -11.23 -7.64 -11.66
C LEU A 120 -10.49 -7.77 -13.01
N GLN A 121 -9.79 -8.89 -13.23
CA GLN A 121 -9.20 -9.19 -14.52
C GLN A 121 -10.28 -9.26 -15.63
N ASN A 122 -11.40 -9.92 -15.39
CA ASN A 122 -12.50 -10.02 -16.34
C ASN A 122 -13.22 -8.68 -16.59
N LYS A 123 -13.09 -7.72 -15.66
CA LYS A 123 -13.49 -6.31 -15.85
C LYS A 123 -12.46 -5.51 -16.66
N ASN A 124 -11.42 -6.16 -17.20
CA ASN A 124 -10.34 -5.58 -17.98
C ASN A 124 -9.48 -4.55 -17.23
N CYS A 125 -9.37 -4.60 -15.91
CA CYS A 125 -8.44 -3.76 -15.18
C CYS A 125 -7.00 -3.96 -15.68
N HIS A 126 -6.14 -2.95 -15.54
CA HIS A 126 -4.74 -3.03 -15.98
C HIS A 126 -3.87 -3.87 -15.05
N ASN A 127 -4.26 -4.00 -13.79
CA ASN A 127 -3.49 -4.65 -12.71
C ASN A 127 -4.42 -5.08 -11.58
N ILE A 128 -3.86 -5.77 -10.58
CA ILE A 128 -4.52 -6.04 -9.29
C ILE A 128 -3.84 -5.22 -8.21
N GLY A 129 -4.53 -4.20 -7.69
CA GLY A 129 -4.06 -3.32 -6.64
C GLY A 129 -4.45 -3.84 -5.25
N LEU A 130 -3.46 -4.22 -4.45
CA LEU A 130 -3.65 -4.66 -3.06
C LEU A 130 -3.51 -3.45 -2.13
N VAL A 131 -4.62 -2.87 -1.66
CA VAL A 131 -4.59 -1.64 -0.86
C VAL A 131 -4.54 -1.96 0.63
N SER A 132 -3.45 -1.53 1.29
CA SER A 132 -3.10 -1.84 2.68
C SER A 132 -2.97 -3.34 2.97
N PRO A 133 -2.15 -4.10 2.23
CA PRO A 133 -2.07 -5.57 2.29
C PRO A 133 -1.25 -6.08 3.48
N THR A 134 -0.41 -5.27 4.10
CA THR A 134 0.67 -5.66 5.02
C THR A 134 0.24 -6.67 6.09
N HIS A 135 -0.88 -6.43 6.77
CA HIS A 135 -1.35 -7.30 7.86
C HIS A 135 -2.04 -8.57 7.39
N PHE A 136 -2.34 -8.67 6.09
CA PHE A 136 -2.83 -9.87 5.42
C PHE A 136 -1.82 -10.46 4.42
N SER A 137 -0.58 -9.98 4.40
CA SER A 137 0.41 -10.45 3.43
C SER A 137 0.54 -11.98 3.41
N ALA A 138 0.57 -12.63 4.57
CA ALA A 138 0.64 -14.09 4.67
C ALA A 138 -0.55 -14.81 3.99
N THR A 139 -1.75 -14.26 4.09
CA THR A 139 -2.98 -14.84 3.50
C THR A 139 -3.17 -14.46 2.04
N ILE A 140 -2.78 -13.25 1.67
CA ILE A 140 -2.86 -12.75 0.30
C ILE A 140 -1.97 -13.58 -0.63
N LEU A 141 -0.77 -13.93 -0.21
CA LEU A 141 0.14 -14.75 -1.02
C LEU A 141 -0.47 -16.12 -1.37
N LYS A 142 -1.21 -16.72 -0.44
CA LYS A 142 -1.97 -17.94 -0.70
C LYS A 142 -3.09 -17.73 -1.73
N SER A 143 -3.75 -16.60 -1.66
CA SER A 143 -4.81 -16.24 -2.62
C SER A 143 -4.27 -15.92 -4.00
N ILE A 144 -3.09 -15.27 -4.09
CA ILE A 144 -2.41 -15.04 -5.38
C ILE A 144 -2.03 -16.38 -6.02
N TYR A 145 -1.51 -17.36 -5.24
CA TYR A 145 -1.23 -18.70 -5.75
C TYR A 145 -2.49 -19.33 -6.36
N LEU A 146 -3.62 -19.33 -5.63
CA LEU A 146 -4.88 -19.86 -6.11
C LEU A 146 -5.40 -19.13 -7.37
N ALA A 147 -5.27 -17.81 -7.41
CA ALA A 147 -5.68 -17.02 -8.57
C ALA A 147 -4.81 -17.32 -9.80
N ALA A 148 -3.50 -17.46 -9.61
CA ALA A 148 -2.58 -17.82 -10.68
C ALA A 148 -2.86 -19.22 -11.27
N GLU A 149 -3.19 -20.21 -10.42
CA GLU A 149 -3.65 -21.53 -10.89
C GLU A 149 -4.95 -21.44 -11.72
N ASN A 150 -5.79 -20.42 -11.47
CA ASN A 150 -7.04 -20.19 -12.19
C ASN A 150 -6.92 -19.14 -13.31
N GLY A 151 -5.70 -18.84 -13.77
CA GLY A 151 -5.45 -18.04 -14.97
C GLY A 151 -5.33 -16.52 -14.71
N LEU A 152 -5.09 -16.08 -13.48
CA LEU A 152 -4.68 -14.69 -13.25
C LEU A 152 -3.38 -14.41 -14.01
N ASN A 153 -3.37 -13.32 -14.80
CA ASN A 153 -2.22 -12.92 -15.58
C ASN A 153 -2.02 -11.39 -15.63
N LEU A 154 -2.52 -10.66 -14.63
CA LEU A 154 -2.29 -9.23 -14.48
C LEU A 154 -1.14 -8.95 -13.49
N PRO A 155 -0.38 -7.87 -13.66
CA PRO A 155 0.63 -7.46 -12.68
C PRO A 155 -0.02 -7.15 -11.32
N ILE A 156 0.72 -7.48 -10.25
CA ILE A 156 0.30 -7.22 -8.86
C ILE A 156 0.94 -5.93 -8.37
N ILE A 157 0.11 -5.00 -7.88
CA ILE A 157 0.54 -3.78 -7.18
C ILE A 157 0.41 -4.03 -5.66
N TYR A 158 1.50 -3.79 -4.93
CA TYR A 158 1.52 -3.84 -3.47
C TYR A 158 1.49 -2.40 -2.92
N ASN A 159 0.24 -1.87 -2.72
CA ASN A 159 -0.02 -0.51 -2.24
C ASN A 159 -0.06 -0.51 -0.72
N THR A 160 1.05 -0.16 -0.09
CA THR A 160 1.29 -0.32 1.35
C THR A 160 1.57 0.99 2.06
N ASN A 161 1.34 0.99 3.38
CA ASN A 161 1.71 2.11 4.25
C ASN A 161 3.20 2.18 4.60
N GLY A 162 4.04 1.33 3.98
CA GLY A 162 5.48 1.28 4.16
C GLY A 162 5.97 0.56 5.42
N TYR A 163 5.10 0.24 6.37
CA TYR A 163 5.49 -0.44 7.61
C TYR A 163 5.38 -1.97 7.45
N ASP A 164 6.29 -2.51 6.63
CA ASP A 164 6.31 -3.90 6.19
C ASP A 164 7.46 -4.71 6.80
N SER A 165 7.26 -6.02 6.97
CA SER A 165 8.31 -6.95 7.39
C SER A 165 9.19 -7.31 6.20
N VAL A 166 10.50 -7.06 6.30
CA VAL A 166 11.48 -7.42 5.27
C VAL A 166 11.44 -8.92 4.98
N GLU A 167 11.30 -9.76 6.00
CA GLU A 167 11.24 -11.22 5.81
C GLU A 167 9.98 -11.65 5.05
N MET A 168 8.86 -10.94 5.27
CA MET A 168 7.65 -11.18 4.50
C MET A 168 7.80 -10.67 3.06
N LEU A 169 8.40 -9.49 2.84
CA LEU A 169 8.68 -8.95 1.51
C LEU A 169 9.58 -9.87 0.68
N LYS A 170 10.55 -10.54 1.28
CA LYS A 170 11.38 -11.53 0.59
C LYS A 170 10.57 -12.71 0.02
N LEU A 171 9.46 -13.09 0.65
CA LEU A 171 8.56 -14.10 0.11
C LEU A 171 7.77 -13.59 -1.12
N TYR A 172 7.66 -12.28 -1.26
CA TYR A 172 7.02 -11.61 -2.40
C TYR A 172 7.97 -11.28 -3.56
N ASP A 173 9.27 -11.59 -3.43
CA ASP A 173 10.24 -11.39 -4.52
C ASP A 173 9.85 -12.19 -5.77
N GLY A 174 9.61 -11.49 -6.88
CA GLY A 174 9.08 -12.08 -8.10
C GLY A 174 7.59 -12.46 -8.03
N VAL A 175 6.84 -12.02 -7.01
CA VAL A 175 5.37 -12.12 -6.94
C VAL A 175 4.74 -10.75 -7.21
N VAL A 176 5.26 -9.71 -6.59
CA VAL A 176 4.84 -8.32 -6.82
C VAL A 176 5.62 -7.77 -8.00
N ASP A 177 4.92 -7.13 -8.91
CA ASP A 177 5.50 -6.46 -10.06
C ASP A 177 5.69 -4.95 -9.79
N ILE A 178 4.77 -4.34 -9.03
CA ILE A 178 4.81 -2.91 -8.74
C ILE A 178 4.68 -2.69 -7.23
N TYR A 179 5.67 -2.05 -6.65
CA TYR A 179 5.59 -1.57 -5.27
C TYR A 179 5.16 -0.10 -5.22
N LEU A 180 4.16 0.19 -4.36
CA LEU A 180 3.59 1.51 -4.15
C LEU A 180 3.55 1.83 -2.65
N PRO A 181 4.72 1.96 -1.98
CA PRO A 181 4.77 2.25 -0.55
C PRO A 181 4.56 3.74 -0.26
N ASP A 182 3.80 4.03 0.80
CA ASP A 182 3.81 5.34 1.42
C ASP A 182 5.04 5.48 2.33
N PHE A 183 5.80 6.55 2.20
CA PHE A 183 6.79 6.96 3.18
C PHE A 183 6.28 8.20 3.93
N LYS A 184 5.59 7.96 5.05
CA LYS A 184 4.75 8.98 5.72
C LYS A 184 5.52 9.96 6.60
N TYR A 185 6.66 9.54 7.20
CA TYR A 185 7.38 10.30 8.21
C TYR A 185 8.89 10.14 8.08
N GLY A 186 9.62 11.23 8.24
CA GLY A 186 11.08 11.28 8.33
C GLY A 186 11.63 10.98 9.73
N SER A 187 10.78 10.72 10.72
CA SER A 187 11.18 10.25 12.05
C SER A 187 10.12 9.35 12.68
N SER A 188 10.54 8.61 13.69
CA SER A 188 9.64 7.75 14.47
C SER A 188 8.86 8.52 15.55
N GLU A 189 9.23 9.76 15.89
CA GLU A 189 8.52 10.60 16.86
C GLU A 189 7.09 10.92 16.39
N TYR A 190 6.96 11.50 15.18
CA TYR A 190 5.65 11.83 14.62
C TYR A 190 4.85 10.59 14.23
N ALA A 191 5.53 9.53 13.80
CA ALA A 191 4.89 8.25 13.57
C ALA A 191 4.26 7.66 14.85
N LYS A 192 4.93 7.77 16.00
CA LYS A 192 4.39 7.40 17.30
C LYS A 192 3.15 8.22 17.65
N LYS A 193 3.23 9.54 17.50
CA LYS A 193 2.12 10.45 17.82
C LYS A 193 0.91 10.23 16.91
N TYR A 194 1.12 10.15 15.59
CA TYR A 194 0.05 10.22 14.60
C TYR A 194 -0.37 8.88 13.99
N SER A 195 0.46 7.83 14.12
CA SER A 195 0.16 6.49 13.57
C SER A 195 0.29 5.36 14.60
N LEU A 196 0.63 5.70 15.87
CA LEU A 196 0.78 4.79 17.00
C LEU A 196 1.80 3.68 16.74
N VAL A 197 2.98 4.05 16.23
CA VAL A 197 4.09 3.13 15.95
C VAL A 197 5.44 3.76 16.30
N ASP A 198 6.29 3.04 17.04
CA ASP A 198 7.50 3.58 17.66
C ASP A 198 8.73 3.60 16.74
N ASN A 199 8.79 2.79 15.69
CA ASN A 199 9.98 2.55 14.85
C ASN A 199 9.67 2.62 13.36
N TYR A 200 8.75 3.51 12.96
CA TYR A 200 8.25 3.61 11.59
C TYR A 200 9.38 3.93 10.60
N PHE A 201 10.15 4.99 10.88
CA PHE A 201 11.16 5.50 9.95
C PHE A 201 12.19 4.43 9.58
N GLU A 202 12.77 3.79 10.59
CA GLU A 202 13.80 2.75 10.41
C GLU A 202 13.23 1.53 9.67
N LYS A 203 12.03 1.07 10.09
CA LYS A 203 11.41 -0.11 9.47
C LYS A 203 10.93 0.14 8.04
N THR A 204 10.44 1.34 7.76
CA THR A 204 10.06 1.74 6.40
C THR A 204 11.27 1.86 5.49
N LYS A 205 12.41 2.40 5.99
CA LYS A 205 13.67 2.41 5.24
C LYS A 205 14.12 1.00 4.86
N GLU A 206 14.13 0.05 5.81
CA GLU A 206 14.48 -1.34 5.58
C GLU A 206 13.55 -1.99 4.53
N ALA A 207 12.23 -1.75 4.65
CA ALA A 207 11.23 -2.30 3.75
C ALA A 207 11.36 -1.75 2.32
N ILE A 208 11.52 -0.43 2.18
CA ILE A 208 11.68 0.21 0.86
C ILE A 208 12.98 -0.21 0.19
N LYS A 209 14.08 -0.38 0.93
CA LYS A 209 15.34 -0.94 0.39
C LYS A 209 15.12 -2.36 -0.18
N GLU A 210 14.34 -3.19 0.50
CA GLU A 210 14.02 -4.52 -0.02
C GLU A 210 13.12 -4.45 -1.26
N MET A 211 12.12 -3.57 -1.29
CA MET A 211 11.28 -3.34 -2.48
C MET A 211 12.12 -2.86 -3.66
N PHE A 212 13.01 -1.89 -3.42
CA PHE A 212 13.96 -1.38 -4.42
C PHE A 212 14.89 -2.49 -4.95
N ARG A 213 15.41 -3.35 -4.08
CA ARG A 213 16.23 -4.51 -4.50
C ARG A 213 15.49 -5.43 -5.47
N GLN A 214 14.16 -5.59 -5.27
CA GLN A 214 13.34 -6.51 -6.07
C GLN A 214 12.99 -5.97 -7.45
N VAL A 215 12.69 -4.67 -7.56
CA VAL A 215 12.16 -4.10 -8.81
C VAL A 215 12.99 -2.97 -9.40
N GLY A 216 13.98 -2.41 -8.67
CA GLY A 216 14.83 -1.31 -9.13
C GLY A 216 14.12 0.05 -9.09
N ASP A 217 14.70 1.03 -9.78
CA ASP A 217 14.23 2.42 -9.93
C ASP A 217 13.63 2.75 -11.30
N GLU A 218 13.76 1.84 -12.27
CA GLU A 218 13.17 1.99 -13.60
C GLU A 218 11.71 1.53 -13.59
N LEU A 219 10.83 2.31 -14.22
CA LEU A 219 9.46 1.88 -14.51
C LEU A 219 9.40 1.21 -15.88
N VAL A 220 8.91 -0.02 -15.90
CA VAL A 220 8.65 -0.76 -17.16
C VAL A 220 7.21 -0.51 -17.57
N TYR A 221 7.01 -0.14 -18.84
CA TYR A 221 5.71 0.19 -19.40
C TYR A 221 5.23 -0.85 -20.41
N GLU A 222 3.93 -1.09 -20.44
CA GLU A 222 3.21 -1.70 -21.55
C GLU A 222 2.15 -0.71 -22.07
N GLY A 223 2.40 -0.10 -23.24
CA GLY A 223 1.67 1.08 -23.68
C GLY A 223 1.89 2.25 -22.72
N ASP A 224 0.80 2.83 -22.19
CA ASP A 224 0.85 3.99 -21.29
C ASP A 224 0.76 3.60 -19.80
N VAL A 225 0.75 2.30 -19.47
CA VAL A 225 0.65 1.84 -18.09
C VAL A 225 1.91 1.16 -17.61
N VAL A 226 2.26 1.40 -16.35
CA VAL A 226 3.35 0.72 -15.66
C VAL A 226 2.96 -0.72 -15.35
N VAL A 227 3.87 -1.64 -15.66
CA VAL A 227 3.72 -3.08 -15.38
C VAL A 227 4.77 -3.61 -14.42
N ARG A 228 5.85 -2.84 -14.14
CA ARG A 228 6.86 -3.18 -13.13
C ARG A 228 7.58 -1.93 -12.65
N GLY A 229 7.94 -1.89 -11.36
CA GLY A 229 8.79 -0.85 -10.77
C GLY A 229 8.40 -0.44 -9.36
N LEU A 230 9.04 0.63 -8.87
CA LEU A 230 8.83 1.22 -7.55
C LEU A 230 8.39 2.68 -7.70
N ILE A 231 7.26 3.02 -7.08
CA ILE A 231 6.77 4.40 -6.94
C ILE A 231 6.59 4.67 -5.46
N ILE A 232 7.38 5.58 -4.90
CA ILE A 232 7.27 5.95 -3.47
C ILE A 232 6.31 7.11 -3.34
N ARG A 233 5.26 6.94 -2.53
CA ARG A 233 4.30 8.00 -2.22
C ARG A 233 4.71 8.73 -0.96
N HIS A 234 4.64 10.06 -1.00
CA HIS A 234 4.88 10.91 0.16
C HIS A 234 3.76 11.92 0.35
N LEU A 235 2.99 11.75 1.44
CA LEU A 235 1.94 12.68 1.83
C LEU A 235 2.54 13.79 2.68
N ILE A 236 2.47 15.03 2.20
CA ILE A 236 2.87 16.20 2.97
C ILE A 236 1.87 16.41 4.10
N LEU A 237 2.35 16.58 5.33
CA LEU A 237 1.55 16.95 6.49
C LEU A 237 1.77 18.42 6.85
N PRO A 238 0.74 19.13 7.36
CA PRO A 238 0.89 20.50 7.84
C PRO A 238 2.02 20.61 8.87
N ASN A 239 2.65 21.80 8.93
CA ASN A 239 3.71 22.12 9.88
C ASN A 239 4.96 21.21 9.76
N ASP A 240 5.24 20.70 8.57
CA ASP A 240 6.39 19.81 8.28
C ASP A 240 6.43 18.52 9.14
N LEU A 241 5.26 18.03 9.57
CA LEU A 241 5.17 16.86 10.45
C LEU A 241 5.45 15.52 9.73
N SER A 242 5.52 15.56 8.40
CA SER A 242 6.06 14.44 7.58
C SER A 242 7.59 14.43 7.54
N GLU A 243 8.27 15.54 7.95
CA GLU A 243 9.73 15.73 7.85
C GLU A 243 10.25 15.36 6.45
N THR A 244 9.62 15.93 5.43
CA THR A 244 9.83 15.67 4.00
C THR A 244 11.30 15.64 3.61
N GLU A 245 12.12 16.56 4.15
CA GLU A 245 13.55 16.64 3.86
C GLU A 245 14.30 15.35 4.24
N LYS A 246 13.99 14.75 5.38
CA LYS A 246 14.63 13.49 5.80
C LYS A 246 14.24 12.32 4.91
N VAL A 247 12.98 12.29 4.45
CA VAL A 247 12.49 11.28 3.52
C VAL A 247 13.20 11.39 2.18
N PHE A 248 13.24 12.57 1.58
CA PHE A 248 13.88 12.79 0.28
C PHE A 248 15.39 12.59 0.32
N LYS A 249 16.04 13.02 1.40
CA LYS A 249 17.46 12.73 1.63
C LYS A 249 17.73 11.21 1.59
N PHE A 250 16.94 10.42 2.33
CA PHE A 250 17.11 8.96 2.31
C PHE A 250 16.89 8.38 0.91
N ILE A 251 15.86 8.81 0.19
CA ILE A 251 15.58 8.28 -1.16
C ILE A 251 16.74 8.59 -2.10
N SER A 252 17.21 9.84 -2.11
CA SER A 252 18.30 10.25 -3.01
C SER A 252 19.64 9.60 -2.65
N GLU A 253 20.01 9.57 -1.35
CA GLU A 253 21.35 9.16 -0.92
C GLU A 253 21.49 7.65 -0.66
N GLU A 254 20.40 6.96 -0.23
CA GLU A 254 20.46 5.55 0.18
C GLU A 254 19.73 4.59 -0.78
N LEU A 255 18.94 5.11 -1.75
CA LEU A 255 18.32 4.31 -2.81
C LEU A 255 18.85 4.74 -4.19
N SER A 256 18.19 5.72 -4.82
CA SER A 256 18.57 6.28 -6.11
C SER A 256 17.84 7.60 -6.36
N PRO A 257 18.49 8.62 -6.93
CA PRO A 257 17.79 9.84 -7.37
C PRO A 257 16.81 9.58 -8.54
N ASN A 258 16.88 8.43 -9.20
CA ASN A 258 16.01 8.06 -10.30
C ASN A 258 14.67 7.44 -9.85
N VAL A 259 14.50 7.15 -8.56
CA VAL A 259 13.24 6.61 -8.03
C VAL A 259 12.09 7.57 -8.31
N HIS A 260 10.94 7.01 -8.69
CA HIS A 260 9.75 7.79 -8.96
C HIS A 260 9.02 8.15 -7.67
N ILE A 261 8.73 9.45 -7.48
CA ILE A 261 8.03 9.97 -6.32
C ILE A 261 6.62 10.40 -6.73
N SER A 262 5.62 9.96 -5.99
CA SER A 262 4.28 10.54 -6.02
C SER A 262 4.12 11.46 -4.79
N LEU A 263 4.32 12.77 -5.02
CA LEU A 263 4.21 13.78 -3.97
C LEU A 263 2.74 14.20 -3.84
N MET A 264 2.15 13.90 -2.67
CA MET A 264 0.73 14.10 -2.42
C MET A 264 0.46 15.34 -1.57
N SER A 265 -0.31 16.28 -2.11
CA SER A 265 -0.84 17.46 -1.42
C SER A 265 -2.23 17.23 -0.82
N GLN A 266 -2.84 16.10 -1.06
CA GLN A 266 -4.24 15.75 -0.74
C GLN A 266 -4.55 15.58 0.76
N TYR A 267 -3.70 16.10 1.65
CA TYR A 267 -3.97 16.01 3.09
C TYR A 267 -5.25 16.75 3.45
N TYR A 268 -6.16 16.04 4.11
CA TYR A 268 -7.38 16.58 4.67
C TYR A 268 -7.54 16.14 6.13
N PRO A 269 -7.89 17.05 7.08
CA PRO A 269 -8.10 16.70 8.48
C PRO A 269 -9.38 15.88 8.66
N THR A 270 -9.24 14.57 8.68
CA THR A 270 -10.34 13.60 8.88
C THR A 270 -10.11 12.76 10.13
N ASN A 271 -11.04 11.88 10.48
CA ASN A 271 -11.01 10.99 11.63
C ASN A 271 -10.75 11.76 12.93
N LYS A 272 -9.59 11.59 13.56
CA LYS A 272 -9.21 12.27 14.82
C LYS A 272 -8.33 13.51 14.60
N ALA A 273 -7.92 13.79 13.37
CA ALA A 273 -7.01 14.89 13.05
C ALA A 273 -7.57 16.25 13.41
N HIS A 274 -8.89 16.46 13.32
CA HIS A 274 -9.55 17.72 13.70
C HIS A 274 -9.41 18.08 15.20
N LYS A 275 -8.94 17.16 16.03
CA LYS A 275 -8.69 17.39 17.47
C LYS A 275 -7.29 17.90 17.79
N ASP A 276 -6.34 17.85 16.84
CA ASP A 276 -4.97 18.31 17.05
C ASP A 276 -4.71 19.55 16.19
N ILE A 277 -4.44 20.70 16.86
CA ILE A 277 -4.23 22.00 16.22
C ILE A 277 -3.10 21.99 15.18
N LEU A 278 -2.16 21.07 15.27
CA LEU A 278 -1.05 20.98 14.33
C LEU A 278 -1.44 20.34 12.98
N ILE A 279 -2.55 19.56 12.96
CA ILE A 279 -3.00 18.83 11.77
C ILE A 279 -4.50 19.00 11.47
N ASN A 280 -5.17 19.98 12.09
CA ASN A 280 -6.62 20.20 11.91
C ASN A 280 -6.96 21.12 10.72
N ARG A 281 -6.06 21.31 9.79
CA ARG A 281 -6.21 22.12 8.57
C ARG A 281 -5.59 21.41 7.37
N THR A 282 -5.95 21.80 6.17
CA THR A 282 -5.26 21.43 4.92
C THR A 282 -3.88 22.09 4.84
N LEU A 283 -3.08 21.74 3.86
CA LEU A 283 -1.79 22.35 3.59
C LEU A 283 -1.94 23.84 3.24
N ARG A 284 -0.89 24.60 3.52
CA ARG A 284 -0.66 25.94 2.96
C ARG A 284 0.17 25.82 1.69
N GLU A 285 0.00 26.73 0.76
CA GLU A 285 0.79 26.80 -0.48
C GLU A 285 2.31 26.78 -0.20
N SER A 286 2.78 27.57 0.76
CA SER A 286 4.19 27.59 1.15
C SER A 286 4.74 26.28 1.73
N GLU A 287 3.89 25.40 2.25
CA GLU A 287 4.30 24.06 2.70
C GLU A 287 4.49 23.11 1.51
N PHE A 288 3.65 23.27 0.49
CA PHE A 288 3.75 22.52 -0.76
C PHE A 288 4.94 23.01 -1.60
N GLU A 289 5.12 24.33 -1.80
CA GLU A 289 6.26 24.91 -2.49
C GLU A 289 7.58 24.45 -1.86
N ARG A 290 7.69 24.48 -0.52
CA ARG A 290 8.86 23.94 0.18
C ARG A 290 9.13 22.49 -0.15
N ALA A 291 8.10 21.66 -0.28
CA ALA A 291 8.30 20.24 -0.64
C ALA A 291 8.78 20.09 -2.09
N LEU A 292 8.33 20.95 -3.02
CA LEU A 292 8.83 21.00 -4.40
C LEU A 292 10.31 21.43 -4.42
N ASP A 293 10.69 22.47 -3.68
CA ASP A 293 12.09 22.91 -3.55
C ASP A 293 13.00 21.77 -3.03
N LEU A 294 12.47 20.92 -2.14
CA LEU A 294 13.20 19.76 -1.63
C LEU A 294 13.36 18.66 -2.69
N LEU A 295 12.38 18.43 -3.58
CA LEU A 295 12.57 17.51 -4.71
C LEU A 295 13.74 17.97 -5.58
N ASP A 296 13.79 19.27 -5.93
CA ASP A 296 14.88 19.85 -6.72
C ASP A 296 16.22 19.76 -5.99
N LYS A 297 16.25 20.12 -4.71
CA LYS A 297 17.46 20.05 -3.87
C LYS A 297 18.09 18.67 -3.83
N TYR A 298 17.28 17.62 -3.78
CA TYR A 298 17.75 16.23 -3.72
C TYR A 298 17.82 15.53 -5.08
N GLY A 299 17.54 16.25 -6.18
CA GLY A 299 17.63 15.71 -7.56
C GLY A 299 16.59 14.66 -7.88
N LEU A 300 15.44 14.68 -7.19
CA LEU A 300 14.33 13.72 -7.37
C LEU A 300 13.38 14.24 -8.46
N GLN A 301 13.78 14.08 -9.73
CA GLN A 301 13.08 14.68 -10.87
C GLN A 301 12.01 13.76 -11.51
N ASN A 302 11.95 12.48 -11.09
CA ASN A 302 11.01 11.52 -11.64
C ASN A 302 9.76 11.40 -10.79
N GLY A 303 8.58 11.38 -11.41
CA GLY A 303 7.33 11.13 -10.72
C GLY A 303 6.24 12.15 -10.99
N TRP A 304 5.37 12.34 -10.02
CA TRP A 304 4.17 13.18 -10.13
C TRP A 304 3.97 14.01 -8.88
N THR A 305 3.41 15.18 -9.07
CA THR A 305 2.92 16.06 -8.00
C THR A 305 1.42 16.25 -8.17
N GLN A 306 0.68 16.18 -7.06
CA GLN A 306 -0.76 16.49 -7.08
C GLN A 306 -0.96 17.99 -6.92
N GLU A 307 -2.01 18.53 -7.58
CA GLU A 307 -2.45 19.89 -7.37
C GLU A 307 -3.07 20.05 -5.97
N MET A 308 -3.05 21.28 -5.44
CA MET A 308 -3.52 21.56 -4.06
C MET A 308 -5.03 21.30 -3.87
N GLU A 309 -5.82 21.42 -4.93
CA GLU A 309 -7.26 21.16 -4.95
C GLU A 309 -7.61 19.68 -4.76
N SER A 310 -6.65 18.77 -4.89
CA SER A 310 -6.81 17.32 -4.71
C SER A 310 -7.32 16.94 -3.31
N ALA A 311 -7.13 17.80 -2.30
CA ALA A 311 -7.59 17.56 -0.92
C ALA A 311 -9.11 17.37 -0.80
N GLU A 312 -9.91 17.90 -1.71
CA GLU A 312 -11.38 17.83 -1.69
C GLU A 312 -11.93 16.66 -2.53
N THR A 313 -11.13 16.11 -3.45
CA THR A 313 -11.61 15.21 -4.51
C THR A 313 -11.47 13.72 -4.14
N TYR A 314 -10.43 13.34 -3.40
CA TYR A 314 -10.10 11.93 -3.15
C TYR A 314 -10.54 11.45 -1.75
N ARG A 315 -11.84 11.56 -1.44
CA ARG A 315 -12.39 11.10 -0.15
C ARG A 315 -13.36 9.94 -0.36
N PRO A 316 -12.99 8.72 0.07
CA PRO A 316 -13.89 7.58 -0.05
C PRO A 316 -14.98 7.61 1.04
N GLU A 317 -16.18 7.16 0.68
CA GLU A 317 -17.33 7.00 1.58
C GLU A 317 -17.75 5.52 1.66
N PHE A 318 -16.91 4.68 2.30
CA PHE A 318 -17.16 3.24 2.41
C PHE A 318 -18.43 2.88 3.18
N ASN A 319 -18.88 3.73 4.10
CA ASN A 319 -20.13 3.51 4.82
C ASN A 319 -21.36 3.81 3.96
N ALA A 320 -21.23 4.71 2.97
CA ALA A 320 -22.32 5.05 2.07
C ALA A 320 -22.41 4.03 0.91
N ASP A 321 -21.28 3.74 0.25
CA ASP A 321 -21.22 2.79 -0.86
C ASP A 321 -19.89 2.00 -0.83
N ARG A 322 -19.98 0.69 -0.63
CA ARG A 322 -18.80 -0.20 -0.65
C ARG A 322 -18.46 -0.72 -2.04
N ILE A 323 -19.37 -0.57 -3.01
CA ILE A 323 -19.12 -1.00 -4.38
C ILE A 323 -18.36 0.11 -5.12
N ASN A 324 -18.77 1.36 -4.92
CA ASN A 324 -18.15 2.53 -5.54
C ASN A 324 -17.87 3.63 -4.49
N PRO A 325 -16.95 3.43 -3.55
CA PRO A 325 -16.74 4.35 -2.44
C PRO A 325 -16.19 5.73 -2.83
N PHE A 326 -15.81 5.91 -4.11
CA PHE A 326 -15.25 7.14 -4.66
C PHE A 326 -16.19 7.87 -5.62
N ASN A 327 -17.47 7.49 -5.67
CA ASN A 327 -18.50 8.17 -6.48
C ASN A 327 -19.05 9.41 -5.75
N ASN A 328 -18.23 10.45 -5.59
CA ASN A 328 -18.65 11.77 -5.09
C ASN A 328 -18.58 12.81 -6.18
#